data_bae548ce71b88e985c9af39b122e442f
#
_entry.id   bae548ce71b88e985c9af39b122e442f
#
_cell.length_a   1.000
_cell.length_b   1.000
_cell.length_c   1.000
_cell.angle_alpha   90.00
_cell.angle_beta   90.00
_cell.angle_gamma   90.00
#
_symmetry.space_group_name_H-M   'P 1'
#
loop_
_entity.id
_entity.type
_entity.pdbx_description
1 polymer ?
#
loop_
_entity_poly.entity_id
_entity_poly.type
_entity_poly.pdbx_seq_one_letter_code
_entity_poly.pdbx_strand_id
1 'polypeptide(L)'
;PWLCMSFWQLSGFLYSSIFRWMLTTERLVRILKKKMNNPFMGIPGMSAMRCPYCGSPVVLRSADGIYKENHANTKLYVCSRYPACDAYVRVHEGTNKPVGSLADHRLRKLRKEAHDSFNRLYLTDVMTKDQAYAWLASMIQAPRSQAHIGYLREYYCEQVIRQSKAILA
;
A
#
# COMPACT_ATOMS: atom_id res chain seq x y z
N PRO A 1 -3.41 37.74 -62.29
CA PRO A 1 -2.38 38.25 -61.45
C PRO A 1 -2.79 38.26 -59.99
N TRP A 2 -1.90 37.70 -59.23
CA TRP A 2 -1.71 37.99 -57.84
C TRP A 2 -2.70 37.43 -56.77
N LEU A 3 -2.10 36.63 -55.88
CA LEU A 3 -2.29 36.35 -54.46
C LEU A 3 -2.87 34.96 -54.15
N CYS A 4 -1.94 34.04 -54.08
CA CYS A 4 -2.12 32.81 -53.29
C CYS A 4 -0.78 32.50 -52.60
N MET A 5 -0.50 33.21 -51.54
CA MET A 5 0.61 32.87 -50.62
C MET A 5 0.15 33.07 -49.19
N SER A 6 0.55 32.10 -48.35
CA SER A 6 0.60 32.17 -46.87
C SER A 6 -0.66 31.79 -46.10
N PHE A 7 -0.94 30.50 -46.06
CA PHE A 7 -1.75 29.91 -44.96
C PHE A 7 -1.07 28.73 -44.26
N TRP A 8 0.21 28.49 -44.48
CA TRP A 8 0.95 27.32 -43.99
C TRP A 8 1.99 27.59 -42.89
N GLN A 9 2.07 28.79 -42.34
CA GLN A 9 3.14 29.17 -41.42
C GLN A 9 2.71 29.39 -39.96
N LEU A 10 1.41 29.27 -39.62
CA LEU A 10 0.91 29.49 -38.27
C LEU A 10 0.55 28.22 -37.49
N SER A 11 0.56 27.04 -38.13
CA SER A 11 0.20 25.77 -37.45
C SER A 11 1.37 25.07 -36.75
N GLY A 12 2.62 25.42 -37.05
CA GLY A 12 3.81 24.77 -36.48
C GLY A 12 4.15 25.17 -35.04
N PHE A 13 3.83 26.40 -34.65
CA PHE A 13 4.21 26.93 -33.34
C PHE A 13 3.27 26.49 -32.22
N LEU A 14 2.00 26.30 -32.51
CA LEU A 14 1.01 25.85 -31.49
C LEU A 14 1.14 24.35 -31.19
N TYR A 15 1.50 23.54 -32.17
CA TYR A 15 1.68 22.09 -32.00
C TYR A 15 2.92 21.77 -31.16
N SER A 16 4.00 22.54 -31.29
CA SER A 16 5.22 22.37 -30.47
C SER A 16 4.99 22.70 -28.99
N SER A 17 4.17 23.72 -28.70
CA SER A 17 3.89 24.11 -27.30
C SER A 17 2.99 23.14 -26.57
N ILE A 18 1.97 22.58 -27.23
CA ILE A 18 1.06 21.58 -26.64
C ILE A 18 1.81 20.27 -26.42
N PHE A 19 2.65 19.83 -27.35
CA PHE A 19 3.45 18.61 -27.21
C PHE A 19 4.49 18.72 -26.10
N ARG A 20 5.08 19.91 -25.94
CA ARG A 20 6.01 20.19 -24.82
C ARG A 20 5.32 20.24 -23.47
N TRP A 21 4.06 20.67 -23.42
CA TRP A 21 3.23 20.72 -22.22
C TRP A 21 2.74 19.30 -21.84
N MET A 22 2.34 18.48 -22.79
CA MET A 22 1.98 17.08 -22.57
C MET A 22 3.15 16.26 -22.03
N LEU A 23 4.37 16.43 -22.54
CA LEU A 23 5.55 15.74 -22.04
C LEU A 23 5.94 16.16 -20.61
N THR A 24 5.67 17.40 -20.20
CA THR A 24 5.91 17.85 -18.83
C THR A 24 4.85 17.34 -17.86
N THR A 25 3.59 17.26 -18.27
CA THR A 25 2.51 16.69 -17.44
C THR A 25 2.66 15.19 -17.25
N GLU A 26 3.01 14.44 -18.30
CA GLU A 26 3.32 13.00 -18.15
C GLU A 26 4.54 12.75 -17.27
N ARG A 27 5.57 13.58 -17.38
CA ARG A 27 6.76 13.50 -16.53
C ARG A 27 6.43 13.80 -15.07
N LEU A 28 5.61 14.82 -14.80
CA LEU A 28 5.12 15.16 -13.46
C LEU A 28 4.20 14.07 -12.90
N VAL A 29 3.27 13.56 -13.70
CA VAL A 29 2.41 12.43 -13.31
C VAL A 29 3.24 11.19 -13.03
N ARG A 30 4.28 10.90 -13.80
CA ARG A 30 5.20 9.77 -13.57
C ARG A 30 6.03 9.95 -12.31
N ILE A 31 6.50 11.18 -12.02
CA ILE A 31 7.22 11.53 -10.79
C ILE A 31 6.29 11.44 -9.58
N LEU A 32 5.06 11.96 -9.70
CA LEU A 32 4.05 11.88 -8.65
C LEU A 32 3.60 10.43 -8.40
N LYS A 33 3.35 9.64 -9.46
CA LYS A 33 3.10 8.19 -9.34
C LYS A 33 4.28 7.47 -8.69
N LYS A 34 5.53 7.81 -9.05
CA LYS A 34 6.72 7.22 -8.43
C LYS A 34 6.85 7.60 -6.94
N LYS A 35 6.45 8.83 -6.57
CA LYS A 35 6.46 9.31 -5.18
C LYS A 35 5.28 8.77 -4.36
N MET A 36 4.12 8.53 -4.98
CA MET A 36 2.95 7.92 -4.35
C MET A 36 3.03 6.38 -4.27
N ASN A 37 3.74 5.73 -5.19
CA ASN A 37 3.82 4.27 -5.28
C ASN A 37 4.89 3.63 -4.40
N ASN A 38 5.54 4.38 -3.51
CA ASN A 38 6.50 3.78 -2.60
C ASN A 38 6.47 4.42 -1.21
N PRO A 39 5.54 3.99 -0.33
CA PRO A 39 5.60 4.37 1.09
C PRO A 39 6.86 3.80 1.78
N PHE A 40 7.67 3.02 1.08
CA PHE A 40 8.91 2.41 1.54
C PHE A 40 10.16 2.88 0.80
N MET A 41 10.07 3.89 -0.09
CA MET A 41 11.26 4.46 -0.73
C MET A 41 11.96 5.42 0.22
N GLY A 42 12.93 4.90 0.89
CA GLY A 42 13.85 5.60 1.78
C GLY A 42 14.16 4.79 3.00
N ILE A 43 14.62 3.55 2.83
CA ILE A 43 15.35 2.86 3.88
C ILE A 43 16.84 2.95 3.55
N PRO A 44 17.50 4.06 3.93
CA PRO A 44 18.91 3.99 4.25
C PRO A 44 18.96 3.38 5.65
N GLY A 45 19.49 2.17 5.78
CA GLY A 45 19.72 1.50 7.04
C GLY A 45 18.51 1.50 7.99
N MET A 46 18.02 0.34 8.38
CA MET A 46 16.81 0.08 9.18
C MET A 46 16.65 0.85 10.51
N SER A 47 17.59 1.72 10.87
CA SER A 47 17.54 2.60 12.06
C SER A 47 16.65 3.85 11.90
N ALA A 48 16.04 4.08 10.72
CA ALA A 48 15.26 5.29 10.43
C ALA A 48 13.73 5.07 10.45
N MET A 49 13.24 3.86 10.72
CA MET A 49 11.78 3.61 10.76
C MET A 49 11.17 4.30 11.97
N ARG A 50 10.15 5.15 11.72
CA ARG A 50 9.41 5.88 12.76
C ARG A 50 8.02 5.30 12.91
N CYS A 51 7.56 5.23 14.16
CA CYS A 51 6.20 4.82 14.48
C CYS A 51 5.18 5.85 13.94
N PRO A 52 4.19 5.44 13.13
CA PRO A 52 3.20 6.36 12.57
C PRO A 52 2.23 6.94 13.62
N TYR A 53 2.20 6.39 14.83
CA TYR A 53 1.30 6.82 15.91
C TYR A 53 1.94 7.82 16.87
N CYS A 54 3.24 7.67 17.19
CA CYS A 54 3.90 8.50 18.18
C CYS A 54 5.26 9.08 17.75
N GLY A 55 5.68 8.84 16.49
CA GLY A 55 6.93 9.35 15.93
C GLY A 55 8.23 8.71 16.49
N SER A 56 8.12 7.84 17.50
CA SER A 56 9.28 7.22 18.14
C SER A 56 10.00 6.23 17.22
N PRO A 57 11.28 5.93 17.45
CA PRO A 57 11.99 4.92 16.69
C PRO A 57 11.31 3.56 16.78
N VAL A 58 11.49 2.73 15.75
CA VAL A 58 11.01 1.36 15.70
C VAL A 58 12.21 0.43 15.77
N VAL A 59 12.11 -0.62 16.60
CA VAL A 59 13.16 -1.59 16.83
C VAL A 59 12.73 -2.98 16.41
N LEU A 60 13.66 -3.75 15.83
CA LEU A 60 13.46 -5.17 15.56
C LEU A 60 13.83 -5.97 16.82
N ARG A 61 12.90 -6.77 17.33
CA ARG A 61 13.14 -7.63 18.51
C ARG A 61 12.33 -8.92 18.42
N SER A 62 12.62 -9.86 19.31
CA SER A 62 11.80 -11.06 19.50
C SER A 62 10.36 -10.69 19.91
N ALA A 63 9.41 -11.55 19.55
CA ALA A 63 8.02 -11.42 19.99
C ALA A 63 7.81 -11.83 21.45
N ASP A 64 8.86 -12.27 22.15
CA ASP A 64 8.79 -12.65 23.56
C ASP A 64 8.29 -11.49 24.41
N GLY A 65 7.37 -11.78 25.33
CA GLY A 65 6.72 -10.77 26.17
C GLY A 65 5.65 -9.93 25.45
N ILE A 66 5.47 -10.09 24.12
CA ILE A 66 4.37 -9.52 23.35
C ILE A 66 3.36 -10.60 22.98
N TYR A 67 3.83 -11.73 22.50
CA TYR A 67 3.02 -12.94 22.30
C TYR A 67 3.04 -13.77 23.58
N LYS A 68 1.92 -14.41 23.90
CA LYS A 68 1.84 -15.33 25.04
C LYS A 68 2.84 -16.48 24.89
N GLU A 69 2.99 -16.98 23.68
CA GLU A 69 3.88 -18.07 23.30
C GLU A 69 4.54 -17.74 21.97
N ASN A 70 5.86 -17.86 21.91
CA ASN A 70 6.66 -17.56 20.71
C ASN A 70 7.47 -18.78 20.28
N HIS A 71 6.79 -19.89 20.01
CA HIS A 71 7.44 -21.15 19.60
C HIS A 71 8.21 -21.07 18.29
N ALA A 72 7.83 -20.13 17.39
CA ALA A 72 8.44 -19.98 16.08
C ALA A 72 9.59 -18.96 16.04
N ASN A 73 10.12 -18.51 17.20
CA ASN A 73 11.13 -17.44 17.26
C ASN A 73 10.78 -16.22 16.40
N THR A 74 9.51 -15.86 16.38
CA THR A 74 8.97 -14.76 15.59
C THR A 74 9.63 -13.46 16.02
N LYS A 75 10.05 -12.66 15.02
CA LYS A 75 10.55 -11.29 15.23
C LYS A 75 9.50 -10.27 14.85
N LEU A 76 9.52 -9.14 15.54
CA LEU A 76 8.62 -8.02 15.32
C LEU A 76 9.40 -6.72 15.18
N TYR A 77 8.94 -5.84 14.31
CA TYR A 77 9.23 -4.41 14.39
C TYR A 77 8.26 -3.79 15.38
N VAL A 78 8.79 -3.24 16.47
CA VAL A 78 8.01 -2.74 17.62
C VAL A 78 8.36 -1.28 17.88
N CYS A 79 7.37 -0.45 18.16
CA CYS A 79 7.61 0.90 18.63
C CYS A 79 8.47 0.87 19.91
N SER A 80 9.51 1.72 19.98
CA SER A 80 10.39 1.77 21.17
C SER A 80 9.67 2.21 22.45
N ARG A 81 8.47 2.80 22.35
CA ARG A 81 7.61 3.17 23.47
C ARG A 81 6.64 2.07 23.91
N TYR A 82 6.80 0.86 23.39
CA TYR A 82 5.97 -0.26 23.88
C TYR A 82 6.20 -0.48 25.40
N PRO A 83 5.13 -0.72 26.19
CA PRO A 83 3.74 -0.95 25.85
C PRO A 83 2.86 0.31 25.72
N ALA A 84 3.36 1.51 26.10
CA ALA A 84 2.57 2.75 26.03
C ALA A 84 2.09 3.07 24.59
N CYS A 85 2.87 2.67 23.58
CA CYS A 85 2.47 2.66 22.19
C CYS A 85 2.61 1.21 21.70
N ASP A 86 1.49 0.53 21.49
CA ASP A 86 1.43 -0.91 21.19
C ASP A 86 1.59 -1.23 19.69
N ALA A 87 2.11 -0.28 18.92
CA ALA A 87 2.29 -0.45 17.48
C ALA A 87 3.43 -1.43 17.18
N TYR A 88 3.12 -2.49 16.46
CA TYR A 88 4.10 -3.43 15.94
C TYR A 88 3.67 -4.10 14.64
N VAL A 89 4.59 -4.78 13.97
CA VAL A 89 4.32 -5.63 12.81
C VAL A 89 5.27 -6.83 12.81
N ARG A 90 4.75 -7.99 12.42
CA ARG A 90 5.55 -9.21 12.27
C ARG A 90 6.47 -9.11 11.05
N VAL A 91 7.59 -9.81 11.07
CA VAL A 91 8.44 -10.04 9.89
C VAL A 91 8.13 -11.40 9.25
N HIS A 92 8.44 -11.55 7.97
CA HIS A 92 8.41 -12.84 7.32
C HIS A 92 9.46 -13.76 7.95
N GLU A 93 9.09 -15.02 8.14
CA GLU A 93 9.97 -16.03 8.71
C GLU A 93 11.29 -16.13 7.92
N GLY A 94 12.41 -16.28 8.64
CA GLY A 94 13.74 -16.33 8.04
C GLY A 94 14.25 -15.01 7.46
N THR A 95 13.48 -13.91 7.57
CA THR A 95 13.87 -12.61 7.02
C THR A 95 13.71 -11.47 8.04
N ASN A 96 14.16 -10.26 7.66
CA ASN A 96 13.84 -9.04 8.38
C ASN A 96 12.82 -8.17 7.62
N LYS A 97 12.11 -8.73 6.61
CA LYS A 97 11.10 -7.99 5.85
C LYS A 97 9.76 -7.98 6.60
N PRO A 98 9.16 -6.82 6.87
CA PRO A 98 7.86 -6.77 7.53
C PRO A 98 6.75 -7.33 6.62
N VAL A 99 5.77 -8.01 7.19
CA VAL A 99 4.60 -8.53 6.47
C VAL A 99 3.57 -7.45 6.13
N GLY A 100 3.77 -6.24 6.62
CA GLY A 100 2.87 -5.11 6.43
C GLY A 100 3.43 -3.84 7.07
N SER A 101 2.61 -2.82 7.24
CA SER A 101 2.97 -1.61 8.00
C SER A 101 2.67 -1.79 9.50
N LEU A 102 3.40 -1.01 10.35
CA LEU A 102 3.10 -0.97 11.79
C LEU A 102 1.62 -0.70 12.02
N ALA A 103 1.07 -1.42 12.99
CA ALA A 103 -0.33 -1.30 13.36
C ALA A 103 -0.48 -1.35 14.89
N ASP A 104 -1.36 -0.51 15.43
CA ASP A 104 -1.81 -0.60 16.80
C ASP A 104 -2.80 -1.78 16.98
N HIS A 105 -3.24 -2.02 18.19
CA HIS A 105 -4.15 -3.13 18.48
C HIS A 105 -5.45 -3.06 17.65
N ARG A 106 -6.03 -1.88 17.50
CA ARG A 106 -7.26 -1.66 16.75
C ARG A 106 -7.10 -2.04 15.28
N LEU A 107 -6.06 -1.51 14.63
CA LEU A 107 -5.80 -1.79 13.21
C LEU A 107 -5.39 -3.26 12.99
N ARG A 108 -4.63 -3.86 13.90
CA ARG A 108 -4.30 -5.30 13.80
C ARG A 108 -5.55 -6.18 13.84
N LYS A 109 -6.50 -5.89 14.78
CA LYS A 109 -7.79 -6.59 14.86
C LYS A 109 -8.60 -6.42 13.58
N LEU A 110 -8.68 -5.20 13.07
CA LEU A 110 -9.40 -4.88 11.84
C LEU A 110 -8.80 -5.56 10.61
N ARG A 111 -7.47 -5.60 10.49
CA ARG A 111 -6.79 -6.35 9.42
C ARG A 111 -7.05 -7.84 9.49
N LYS A 112 -7.11 -8.42 10.70
CA LYS A 112 -7.48 -9.83 10.87
C LYS A 112 -8.89 -10.08 10.36
N GLU A 113 -9.87 -9.27 10.78
CA GLU A 113 -11.25 -9.39 10.30
C GLU A 113 -11.36 -9.19 8.77
N ALA A 114 -10.59 -8.25 8.22
CA ALA A 114 -10.53 -8.04 6.76
C ALA A 114 -9.95 -9.28 6.05
N HIS A 115 -8.90 -9.90 6.58
CA HIS A 115 -8.35 -11.14 6.05
C HIS A 115 -9.36 -12.29 6.10
N ASP A 116 -10.04 -12.46 7.21
CA ASP A 116 -11.03 -13.52 7.40
C ASP A 116 -12.20 -13.33 6.41
N SER A 117 -12.70 -12.12 6.25
CA SER A 117 -13.76 -11.80 5.29
C SER A 117 -13.33 -11.98 3.84
N PHE A 118 -12.12 -11.53 3.49
CA PHE A 118 -11.53 -11.67 2.17
C PHE A 118 -11.27 -13.13 1.79
N ASN A 119 -10.72 -13.91 2.72
CA ASN A 119 -10.41 -15.32 2.47
C ASN A 119 -11.67 -16.13 2.16
N ARG A 120 -12.80 -15.79 2.76
CA ARG A 120 -14.08 -16.45 2.49
C ARG A 120 -14.50 -16.34 1.04
N LEU A 121 -14.15 -15.28 0.32
CA LEU A 121 -14.52 -15.09 -1.10
C LEU A 121 -14.04 -16.25 -1.99
N TYR A 122 -12.86 -16.81 -1.70
CA TYR A 122 -12.31 -17.92 -2.50
C TYR A 122 -12.34 -19.27 -1.77
N LEU A 123 -12.57 -19.28 -0.45
CA LEU A 123 -12.77 -20.53 0.29
C LEU A 123 -14.20 -21.10 0.14
N THR A 124 -15.16 -20.25 -0.24
CA THR A 124 -16.55 -20.65 -0.53
C THR A 124 -16.82 -20.73 -2.03
N ASP A 125 -15.78 -20.78 -2.85
CA ASP A 125 -15.84 -20.91 -4.31
C ASP A 125 -16.66 -19.83 -5.04
N VAL A 126 -16.96 -18.69 -4.39
CA VAL A 126 -17.65 -17.55 -5.00
C VAL A 126 -16.78 -16.92 -6.09
N MET A 127 -15.47 -16.93 -5.89
CA MET A 127 -14.49 -16.51 -6.90
C MET A 127 -13.17 -17.25 -6.72
N THR A 128 -12.36 -17.30 -7.78
CA THR A 128 -11.00 -17.83 -7.65
C THR A 128 -10.12 -16.89 -6.82
N LYS A 129 -9.04 -17.43 -6.25
CA LYS A 129 -8.08 -16.63 -5.49
C LYS A 129 -7.52 -15.47 -6.33
N ASP A 130 -7.29 -15.70 -7.63
CA ASP A 130 -6.80 -14.69 -8.55
C ASP A 130 -7.81 -13.57 -8.79
N GLN A 131 -9.08 -13.91 -8.93
CA GLN A 131 -10.18 -12.94 -9.03
C GLN A 131 -10.33 -12.12 -7.74
N ALA A 132 -10.23 -12.76 -6.58
CA ALA A 132 -10.28 -12.07 -5.28
C ALA A 132 -9.16 -11.02 -5.15
N TYR A 133 -7.91 -11.37 -5.51
CA TYR A 133 -6.80 -10.40 -5.49
C TYR A 133 -6.93 -9.32 -6.56
N ALA A 134 -7.48 -9.61 -7.75
CA ALA A 134 -7.78 -8.62 -8.76
C ALA A 134 -8.86 -7.63 -8.28
N TRP A 135 -9.91 -8.14 -7.64
CA TRP A 135 -10.94 -7.34 -7.00
C TRP A 135 -10.35 -6.43 -5.90
N LEU A 136 -9.52 -6.97 -5.00
CA LEU A 136 -8.86 -6.18 -3.96
C LEU A 136 -8.01 -5.05 -4.57
N ALA A 137 -7.22 -5.35 -5.60
CA ALA A 137 -6.39 -4.39 -6.30
C ALA A 137 -7.21 -3.25 -6.93
N SER A 138 -8.34 -3.59 -7.57
CA SER A 138 -9.28 -2.63 -8.14
C SER A 138 -9.89 -1.73 -7.06
N MET A 139 -10.35 -2.32 -5.94
CA MET A 139 -10.97 -1.58 -4.84
C MET A 139 -10.02 -0.56 -4.20
N ILE A 140 -8.75 -0.92 -4.02
CA ILE A 140 -7.74 -0.01 -3.45
C ILE A 140 -7.03 0.84 -4.50
N GLN A 141 -7.38 0.70 -5.77
CA GLN A 141 -6.77 1.39 -6.92
C GLN A 141 -5.24 1.25 -6.98
N ALA A 142 -4.74 0.06 -6.68
CA ALA A 142 -3.31 -0.25 -6.67
C ALA A 142 -2.98 -1.44 -7.59
N PRO A 143 -1.73 -1.55 -8.05
CA PRO A 143 -1.28 -2.74 -8.76
C PRO A 143 -1.46 -4.00 -7.91
N ARG A 144 -1.75 -5.14 -8.55
CA ARG A 144 -1.95 -6.43 -7.86
C ARG A 144 -0.78 -6.80 -6.94
N SER A 145 0.45 -6.49 -7.33
CA SER A 145 1.65 -6.72 -6.51
C SER A 145 1.69 -5.93 -5.19
N GLN A 146 0.85 -4.90 -5.06
CA GLN A 146 0.73 -4.06 -3.87
C GLN A 146 -0.59 -4.30 -3.11
N ALA A 147 -1.47 -5.16 -3.62
CA ALA A 147 -2.76 -5.48 -3.03
C ALA A 147 -2.61 -6.47 -1.86
N HIS A 148 -2.12 -5.98 -0.73
CA HIS A 148 -1.94 -6.77 0.49
C HIS A 148 -2.64 -6.10 1.68
N ILE A 149 -3.52 -6.84 2.36
CA ILE A 149 -4.28 -6.35 3.52
C ILE A 149 -3.36 -5.86 4.65
N GLY A 150 -2.17 -6.45 4.80
CA GLY A 150 -1.17 -6.03 5.79
C GLY A 150 -0.69 -4.57 5.66
N TYR A 151 -0.93 -3.91 4.53
CA TYR A 151 -0.58 -2.50 4.31
C TYR A 151 -1.79 -1.57 4.37
N LEU A 152 -3.03 -2.10 4.43
CA LEU A 152 -4.24 -1.30 4.45
C LEU A 152 -4.40 -0.56 5.78
N ARG A 153 -4.95 0.66 5.69
CA ARG A 153 -5.41 1.46 6.82
C ARG A 153 -6.88 1.13 7.12
N GLU A 154 -7.39 1.69 8.20
CA GLU A 154 -8.71 1.40 8.75
C GLU A 154 -9.81 1.44 7.69
N TYR A 155 -9.89 2.55 6.94
CA TYR A 155 -10.90 2.76 5.90
C TYR A 155 -10.96 1.59 4.90
N TYR A 156 -9.81 1.20 4.33
CA TYR A 156 -9.78 0.11 3.36
C TYR A 156 -10.07 -1.25 3.96
N CYS A 157 -9.65 -1.51 5.20
CA CYS A 157 -10.03 -2.73 5.91
C CYS A 157 -11.55 -2.82 6.09
N GLU A 158 -12.21 -1.73 6.50
CA GLU A 158 -13.66 -1.65 6.62
C GLU A 158 -14.37 -1.85 5.27
N GLN A 159 -13.82 -1.27 4.18
CA GLN A 159 -14.35 -1.52 2.83
C GLN A 159 -14.22 -2.99 2.42
N VAL A 160 -13.07 -3.63 2.66
CA VAL A 160 -12.87 -5.07 2.39
C VAL A 160 -13.93 -5.88 3.13
N ILE A 161 -14.10 -5.66 4.43
CA ILE A 161 -15.05 -6.39 5.26
C ILE A 161 -16.49 -6.22 4.72
N ARG A 162 -16.90 -4.97 4.50
CA ARG A 162 -18.26 -4.64 4.06
C ARG A 162 -18.58 -5.24 2.70
N GLN A 163 -17.68 -5.03 1.73
CA GLN A 163 -17.91 -5.49 0.35
C GLN A 163 -17.79 -7.01 0.23
N SER A 164 -16.84 -7.65 0.95
CA SER A 164 -16.77 -9.11 0.99
C SER A 164 -18.05 -9.73 1.57
N LYS A 165 -18.59 -9.14 2.64
CA LYS A 165 -19.88 -9.61 3.21
C LYS A 165 -21.03 -9.44 2.23
N ALA A 166 -21.08 -8.34 1.48
CA ALA A 166 -22.12 -8.11 0.45
C ALA A 166 -22.02 -9.09 -0.73
N ILE A 167 -20.81 -9.51 -1.11
CA ILE A 167 -20.62 -10.52 -2.18
C ILE A 167 -21.04 -11.92 -1.70
N LEU A 168 -20.90 -12.20 -0.40
CA LEU A 168 -21.21 -13.50 0.20
C LEU A 168 -22.69 -13.66 0.64
N ALA A 169 -23.46 -12.57 0.64
CA ALA A 169 -24.87 -12.55 1.02
C ALA A 169 -25.76 -13.04 -0.11
#